data_37271af4151330e9b3a05ad62d0df437
#
_entry.id   37271af4151330e9b3a05ad62d0df437
#
_cell.length_a   1.000
_cell.length_b   1.000
_cell.length_c   1.000
_cell.angle_alpha   90.00
_cell.angle_beta   90.00
_cell.angle_gamma   90.00
#
_symmetry.space_group_name_H-M   'P 1'
#
loop_
_entity.id
_entity.type
_entity.pdbx_description
1 polymer ?
#
loop_
_entity_poly.entity_id
_entity_poly.type
_entity_poly.pdbx_seq_one_letter_code
_entity_poly.pdbx_strand_id
1 'polypeptide(L)'
;RNQSEGYLNGIREHSPGDFAYFPPSGNWYIQMSGDSSYVPMNPSESNNFLSKFTWRLSPRIKISTQSIMSQSQSKSYSHAYKYNPDGIATGYTQNNNHSLQINHSLSAKSFYEGNVFFSDTDYKNYLYSDTLDQRYVNTDYINTEPTSATFLFGGTQMGHTYRNSKSVGGKFDFTSQISSNHEIKTGFSFRNDNLVERNLTVLY
;
A
#
# COMPACT_ATOMS: atom_id res chain seq x y z
N ARG A 1 -6.43 -17.67 -10.30
CA ARG A 1 -5.54 -16.69 -10.98
C ARG A 1 -5.84 -16.75 -12.48
N ASN A 2 -6.66 -15.83 -12.96
CA ASN A 2 -6.77 -15.61 -14.40
C ASN A 2 -5.82 -14.46 -14.74
N GLN A 3 -4.57 -14.78 -15.06
CA GLN A 3 -3.70 -13.86 -15.76
C GLN A 3 -3.99 -14.03 -17.24
N SER A 4 -4.49 -12.97 -17.90
CA SER A 4 -4.50 -12.92 -19.35
C SER A 4 -3.05 -12.90 -19.81
N GLU A 5 -2.60 -14.01 -20.38
CA GLU A 5 -1.28 -14.12 -20.97
C GLU A 5 -1.09 -12.99 -22.00
N GLY A 6 -0.06 -12.21 -21.84
CA GLY A 6 0.46 -11.27 -22.83
C GLY A 6 0.21 -9.78 -22.60
N TYR A 7 -0.86 -9.34 -21.96
CA TYR A 7 -1.15 -7.90 -21.85
C TYR A 7 -0.46 -7.20 -20.66
N LEU A 8 -0.34 -7.89 -19.53
CA LEU A 8 0.24 -7.35 -18.30
C LEU A 8 1.66 -7.88 -18.00
N ASN A 9 2.25 -8.58 -18.97
CA ASN A 9 3.63 -9.03 -18.87
C ASN A 9 4.56 -8.08 -19.61
N GLY A 10 5.73 -7.84 -19.02
CA GLY A 10 6.87 -7.29 -19.71
C GLY A 10 7.76 -8.39 -20.27
N ILE A 11 8.68 -8.00 -21.12
CA ILE A 11 9.75 -8.84 -21.64
C ILE A 11 11.06 -8.21 -21.18
N ARG A 12 11.89 -8.95 -20.48
CA ARG A 12 13.21 -8.46 -20.03
C ARG A 12 14.19 -8.45 -21.20
N GLU A 13 13.98 -7.53 -22.16
CA GLU A 13 14.93 -7.30 -23.26
C GLU A 13 16.07 -6.40 -22.79
N HIS A 14 15.78 -5.45 -21.91
CA HIS A 14 16.73 -4.51 -21.35
C HIS A 14 16.88 -4.69 -19.84
N SER A 15 18.07 -4.39 -19.35
CA SER A 15 18.35 -4.18 -17.93
C SER A 15 18.27 -2.69 -17.60
N PRO A 16 18.03 -2.30 -16.34
CA PRO A 16 17.97 -0.88 -15.96
C PRO A 16 19.17 -0.03 -16.35
N GLY A 17 20.36 -0.63 -16.43
CA GLY A 17 21.59 0.05 -16.84
C GLY A 17 21.84 0.14 -18.35
N ASP A 18 20.99 -0.48 -19.17
CA ASP A 18 21.14 -0.42 -20.62
C ASP A 18 20.84 0.98 -21.15
N PHE A 19 21.44 1.32 -22.28
CA PHE A 19 21.26 2.63 -22.90
C PHE A 19 21.06 2.53 -24.41
N ALA A 20 20.45 3.57 -24.96
CA ALA A 20 20.33 3.78 -26.39
C ALA A 20 21.11 5.04 -26.79
N TYR A 21 21.88 4.96 -27.84
CA TYR A 21 22.71 6.03 -28.34
C TYR A 21 22.58 6.17 -29.86
N PHE A 22 22.36 7.41 -30.33
CA PHE A 22 22.35 7.74 -31.74
C PHE A 22 23.63 8.50 -32.11
N PRO A 23 24.62 7.84 -32.69
CA PRO A 23 25.86 8.49 -33.10
C PRO A 23 25.66 9.37 -34.34
N PRO A 24 26.58 10.31 -34.62
CA PRO A 24 26.56 11.10 -35.84
C PRO A 24 26.57 10.29 -37.15
N SER A 25 26.97 9.03 -37.08
CA SER A 25 26.94 8.08 -38.23
C SER A 25 25.52 7.72 -38.69
N GLY A 26 24.48 8.06 -37.91
CA GLY A 26 23.07 7.85 -38.29
C GLY A 26 22.48 6.49 -37.96
N ASN A 27 23.20 5.61 -37.28
CA ASN A 27 22.70 4.29 -36.87
C ASN A 27 22.52 4.24 -35.35
N TRP A 28 21.35 3.77 -34.88
CA TRP A 28 21.10 3.53 -33.48
C TRP A 28 21.96 2.41 -32.92
N TYR A 29 22.58 2.65 -31.78
CA TYR A 29 23.11 1.61 -30.92
C TYR A 29 22.18 1.45 -29.73
N ILE A 30 21.58 0.27 -29.58
CA ILE A 30 20.69 -0.07 -28.48
C ILE A 30 21.30 -1.26 -27.75
N GLN A 31 21.59 -1.09 -26.47
CA GLN A 31 22.08 -2.18 -25.63
C GLN A 31 20.88 -3.03 -25.19
N MET A 32 21.05 -4.35 -25.29
CA MET A 32 20.05 -5.34 -24.92
C MET A 32 20.75 -6.40 -24.06
N SER A 33 20.81 -6.20 -22.76
CA SER A 33 21.48 -7.12 -21.82
C SER A 33 20.51 -8.00 -21.04
N GLY A 34 19.21 -7.87 -21.30
CA GLY A 34 18.19 -8.71 -20.70
C GLY A 34 18.20 -10.16 -21.18
N ASP A 35 17.54 -11.04 -20.46
CA ASP A 35 17.45 -12.47 -20.73
C ASP A 35 16.23 -12.87 -21.56
N SER A 36 15.48 -11.91 -22.08
CA SER A 36 14.23 -12.07 -22.86
C SER A 36 13.13 -12.84 -22.11
N SER A 37 13.20 -12.95 -20.80
CA SER A 37 12.19 -13.62 -20.00
C SER A 37 10.90 -12.79 -19.88
N TYR A 38 9.75 -13.47 -19.79
CA TYR A 38 8.48 -12.83 -19.50
C TYR A 38 8.35 -12.54 -18.00
N VAL A 39 8.08 -11.28 -17.66
CA VAL A 39 7.99 -10.80 -16.27
C VAL A 39 6.59 -10.27 -16.01
N PRO A 40 5.85 -10.79 -15.02
CA PRO A 40 4.59 -10.18 -14.61
C PRO A 40 4.83 -8.75 -14.09
N MET A 41 4.20 -7.76 -14.74
CA MET A 41 4.38 -6.35 -14.37
C MET A 41 3.31 -5.82 -13.42
N ASN A 42 2.31 -6.64 -13.09
CA ASN A 42 1.25 -6.31 -12.13
C ASN A 42 1.08 -7.42 -11.08
N PRO A 43 2.18 -7.93 -10.48
CA PRO A 43 2.07 -8.91 -9.41
C PRO A 43 1.54 -8.25 -8.15
N SER A 44 0.73 -8.98 -7.38
CA SER A 44 0.26 -8.58 -6.07
C SER A 44 0.28 -9.78 -5.13
N GLU A 45 0.85 -9.56 -3.96
CA GLU A 45 0.88 -10.53 -2.87
C GLU A 45 0.36 -9.88 -1.60
N SER A 46 -0.47 -10.60 -0.84
CA SER A 46 -1.03 -10.08 0.40
C SER A 46 -1.15 -11.19 1.44
N ASN A 47 -0.74 -10.88 2.66
CA ASN A 47 -0.89 -11.72 3.84
C ASN A 47 -1.77 -10.98 4.85
N ASN A 48 -2.80 -11.66 5.34
CA ASN A 48 -3.76 -11.09 6.28
C ASN A 48 -3.88 -11.99 7.50
N PHE A 49 -3.84 -11.37 8.66
CA PHE A 49 -4.07 -12.03 9.95
C PHE A 49 -5.19 -11.33 10.68
N LEU A 50 -6.17 -12.09 11.12
CA LEU A 50 -7.29 -11.61 11.93
C LEU A 50 -7.37 -12.42 13.20
N SER A 51 -7.42 -11.74 14.35
CA SER A 51 -7.71 -12.36 15.64
C SER A 51 -8.85 -11.61 16.33
N LYS A 52 -9.71 -12.38 17.01
CA LYS A 52 -10.79 -11.84 17.81
C LYS A 52 -10.93 -12.66 19.07
N PHE A 53 -10.85 -12.00 20.21
CA PHE A 53 -11.13 -12.59 21.51
C PHE A 53 -12.38 -11.94 22.10
N THR A 54 -13.23 -12.78 22.68
CA THR A 54 -14.42 -12.31 23.37
C THR A 54 -14.45 -12.95 24.75
N TRP A 55 -14.50 -12.12 25.76
CA TRP A 55 -14.53 -12.54 27.15
C TRP A 55 -15.82 -12.05 27.82
N ARG A 56 -16.54 -12.96 28.45
CA ARG A 56 -17.71 -12.68 29.28
C ARG A 56 -17.29 -12.71 30.74
N LEU A 57 -17.03 -11.53 31.30
CA LEU A 57 -16.66 -11.38 32.71
C LEU A 57 -17.83 -11.72 33.65
N SER A 58 -19.05 -11.46 33.18
CA SER A 58 -20.28 -11.81 33.85
C SER A 58 -21.42 -11.93 32.83
N PRO A 59 -22.63 -12.40 33.22
CA PRO A 59 -23.78 -12.40 32.33
C PRO A 59 -24.13 -11.01 31.76
N ARG A 60 -23.65 -9.93 32.40
CA ARG A 60 -23.93 -8.54 32.03
C ARG A 60 -22.78 -7.83 31.36
N ILE A 61 -21.54 -8.36 31.45
CA ILE A 61 -20.34 -7.68 30.94
C ILE A 61 -19.65 -8.57 29.92
N LYS A 62 -19.52 -8.04 28.71
CA LYS A 62 -18.79 -8.66 27.59
C LYS A 62 -17.73 -7.70 27.10
N ILE A 63 -16.50 -8.19 26.99
CA ILE A 63 -15.37 -7.47 26.41
C ILE A 63 -14.96 -8.21 25.14
N SER A 64 -14.70 -7.50 24.07
CA SER A 64 -14.17 -8.06 22.81
C SER A 64 -12.98 -7.26 22.36
N THR A 65 -11.92 -7.93 21.98
CA THR A 65 -10.79 -7.30 21.27
C THR A 65 -10.64 -7.93 19.89
N GLN A 66 -10.32 -7.10 18.92
CA GLN A 66 -10.07 -7.52 17.55
C GLN A 66 -8.77 -6.89 17.06
N SER A 67 -7.99 -7.70 16.38
CA SER A 67 -6.73 -7.30 15.75
C SER A 67 -6.75 -7.77 14.31
N ILE A 68 -6.54 -6.84 13.37
CA ILE A 68 -6.41 -7.13 11.95
C ILE A 68 -5.07 -6.56 11.52
N MET A 69 -4.21 -7.43 11.01
CA MET A 69 -2.92 -7.07 10.48
C MET A 69 -2.85 -7.53 9.04
N SER A 70 -2.39 -6.68 8.14
CA SER A 70 -2.17 -7.04 6.74
C SER A 70 -0.86 -6.47 6.22
N GLN A 71 -0.20 -7.27 5.39
CA GLN A 71 0.98 -6.84 4.64
C GLN A 71 0.73 -7.18 3.18
N SER A 72 1.00 -6.24 2.30
CA SER A 72 0.91 -6.47 0.86
C SER A 72 2.06 -5.79 0.13
N GLN A 73 2.43 -6.41 -0.98
CA GLN A 73 3.34 -5.83 -1.95
C GLN A 73 2.73 -5.96 -3.34
N SER A 74 2.92 -4.94 -4.17
CA SER A 74 2.41 -4.92 -5.53
C SER A 74 3.25 -4.05 -6.43
N LYS A 75 3.28 -4.41 -7.72
CA LYS A 75 3.74 -3.52 -8.78
C LYS A 75 2.56 -3.09 -9.63
N SER A 76 2.65 -1.91 -10.23
CA SER A 76 1.67 -1.43 -11.20
C SER A 76 2.27 -1.50 -12.59
N TYR A 77 1.51 -2.01 -13.55
CA TYR A 77 1.91 -2.04 -14.94
C TYR A 77 2.25 -0.62 -15.44
N SER A 78 3.40 -0.51 -16.09
CA SER A 78 3.81 0.69 -16.81
C SER A 78 4.19 0.32 -18.23
N HIS A 79 3.47 0.88 -19.22
CA HIS A 79 3.69 0.56 -20.62
C HIS A 79 5.09 0.97 -21.09
N ALA A 80 5.61 2.09 -20.59
CA ALA A 80 6.94 2.57 -20.91
C ALA A 80 8.04 1.56 -20.53
N TYR A 81 7.85 0.82 -19.45
CA TYR A 81 8.79 -0.17 -18.95
C TYR A 81 8.53 -1.61 -19.47
N LYS A 82 7.74 -1.77 -20.52
CA LYS A 82 7.38 -3.10 -21.02
C LYS A 82 8.58 -3.98 -21.34
N TYR A 83 9.66 -3.39 -21.87
CA TYR A 83 10.90 -4.09 -22.21
C TYR A 83 12.02 -3.95 -21.17
N ASN A 84 11.76 -3.20 -20.08
CA ASN A 84 12.63 -3.04 -18.91
C ASN A 84 11.82 -3.18 -17.61
N PRO A 85 11.20 -4.33 -17.35
CA PRO A 85 10.27 -4.52 -16.22
C PRO A 85 10.93 -4.41 -14.84
N ASP A 86 12.26 -4.55 -14.78
CA ASP A 86 13.02 -4.46 -13.53
C ASP A 86 13.25 -3.01 -13.07
N GLY A 87 12.99 -2.02 -13.93
CA GLY A 87 13.05 -0.59 -13.61
C GLY A 87 11.86 -0.05 -12.83
N ILE A 88 10.83 -0.87 -12.53
CA ILE A 88 9.58 -0.45 -11.90
C ILE A 88 9.62 -0.62 -10.38
N ALA A 89 9.25 0.44 -9.65
CA ALA A 89 9.11 0.45 -8.21
C ALA A 89 8.03 -0.54 -7.70
N THR A 90 8.22 -0.98 -6.47
CA THR A 90 7.26 -1.83 -5.74
C THR A 90 6.60 -1.03 -4.63
N GLY A 91 5.29 -1.10 -4.55
CA GLY A 91 4.51 -0.58 -3.45
C GLY A 91 4.40 -1.62 -2.33
N TYR A 92 4.64 -1.18 -1.09
CA TYR A 92 4.52 -1.97 0.12
C TYR A 92 3.49 -1.31 1.02
N THR A 93 2.51 -2.07 1.50
CA THR A 93 1.52 -1.58 2.45
C THR A 93 1.47 -2.48 3.67
N GLN A 94 1.51 -1.87 4.83
CA GLN A 94 1.30 -2.54 6.11
C GLN A 94 0.16 -1.85 6.84
N ASN A 95 -0.85 -2.62 7.25
CA ASN A 95 -1.96 -2.13 8.04
C ASN A 95 -2.03 -2.88 9.37
N ASN A 96 -2.17 -2.14 10.46
CA ASN A 96 -2.39 -2.65 11.80
C ASN A 96 -3.62 -1.98 12.38
N ASN A 97 -4.69 -2.74 12.61
CA ASN A 97 -5.93 -2.24 13.15
C ASN A 97 -6.27 -3.02 14.42
N HIS A 98 -6.48 -2.31 15.50
CA HIS A 98 -6.83 -2.87 16.81
C HIS A 98 -8.06 -2.20 17.35
N SER A 99 -8.97 -2.96 17.92
CA SER A 99 -10.15 -2.41 18.60
C SER A 99 -10.44 -3.16 19.89
N LEU A 100 -10.95 -2.43 20.87
CA LEU A 100 -11.45 -2.96 22.12
C LEU A 100 -12.88 -2.46 22.32
N GLN A 101 -13.80 -3.37 22.54
CA GLN A 101 -15.20 -3.09 22.77
C GLN A 101 -15.65 -3.65 24.11
N ILE A 102 -16.39 -2.86 24.85
CA ILE A 102 -17.09 -3.28 26.06
C ILE A 102 -18.59 -3.12 25.85
N ASN A 103 -19.37 -4.13 26.22
CA ASN A 103 -20.82 -4.06 26.31
C ASN A 103 -21.20 -4.40 27.76
N HIS A 104 -21.93 -3.51 28.40
CA HIS A 104 -22.37 -3.71 29.79
C HIS A 104 -23.84 -3.43 29.95
N SER A 105 -24.59 -4.46 30.33
CA SER A 105 -26.00 -4.33 30.70
C SER A 105 -26.10 -3.96 32.18
N LEU A 106 -26.47 -2.71 32.47
CA LEU A 106 -26.63 -2.22 33.84
C LEU A 106 -27.90 -2.81 34.49
N SER A 107 -28.96 -2.94 33.67
CA SER A 107 -30.24 -3.52 34.08
C SER A 107 -30.90 -4.19 32.87
N ALA A 108 -32.13 -4.74 33.07
CA ALA A 108 -32.91 -5.25 31.95
C ALA A 108 -33.37 -4.15 30.97
N LYS A 109 -33.25 -2.87 31.37
CA LYS A 109 -33.72 -1.71 30.60
C LYS A 109 -32.61 -0.74 30.20
N SER A 110 -31.38 -0.93 30.68
CA SER A 110 -30.29 0.02 30.45
C SER A 110 -28.99 -0.69 30.17
N PHE A 111 -28.26 -0.23 29.16
CA PHE A 111 -26.93 -0.74 28.80
C PHE A 111 -26.08 0.37 28.21
N TYR A 112 -24.78 0.14 28.20
CA TYR A 112 -23.85 0.96 27.43
C TYR A 112 -22.91 0.11 26.62
N GLU A 113 -22.42 0.71 25.54
CA GLU A 113 -21.38 0.18 24.68
C GLU A 113 -20.25 1.19 24.57
N GLY A 114 -19.03 0.74 24.80
CA GLY A 114 -17.83 1.52 24.58
C GLY A 114 -16.96 0.83 23.54
N ASN A 115 -16.37 1.60 22.64
CA ASN A 115 -15.40 1.12 21.67
C ASN A 115 -14.25 2.09 21.60
N VAL A 116 -13.03 1.56 21.60
CA VAL A 116 -11.81 2.31 21.26
C VAL A 116 -11.08 1.58 20.15
N PHE A 117 -10.48 2.32 19.24
CA PHE A 117 -9.73 1.76 18.13
C PHE A 117 -8.44 2.51 17.87
N PHE A 118 -7.48 1.77 17.34
CA PHE A 118 -6.23 2.27 16.81
C PHE A 118 -6.00 1.67 15.43
N SER A 119 -5.61 2.51 14.48
CA SER A 119 -5.24 2.11 13.12
C SER A 119 -3.90 2.75 12.75
N ASP A 120 -3.01 1.97 12.17
CA ASP A 120 -1.72 2.42 11.64
C ASP A 120 -1.53 1.81 10.26
N THR A 121 -1.45 2.67 9.25
CA THR A 121 -1.19 2.30 7.86
C THR A 121 0.12 2.89 7.42
N ASP A 122 1.07 2.05 7.05
CA ASP A 122 2.37 2.43 6.49
C ASP A 122 2.42 2.01 5.03
N TYR A 123 2.61 2.98 4.14
CA TYR A 123 2.77 2.80 2.71
C TYR A 123 4.14 3.28 2.26
N LYS A 124 4.83 2.45 1.48
CA LYS A 124 6.12 2.77 0.88
C LYS A 124 6.08 2.38 -0.59
N ASN A 125 6.67 3.21 -1.42
CA ASN A 125 6.87 2.88 -2.83
C ASN A 125 8.28 3.30 -3.23
N TYR A 126 9.06 2.35 -3.71
CA TYR A 126 10.42 2.56 -4.19
C TYR A 126 10.88 1.34 -4.98
N LEU A 127 11.91 1.52 -5.80
CA LEU A 127 12.58 0.40 -6.48
C LEU A 127 13.62 -0.24 -5.55
N TYR A 128 14.53 0.56 -4.99
CA TYR A 128 15.51 0.16 -3.98
C TYR A 128 15.25 0.95 -2.71
N SER A 129 15.43 0.33 -1.55
CA SER A 129 15.13 0.95 -0.26
C SER A 129 16.09 2.09 0.12
N ASP A 130 17.33 2.04 -0.39
CA ASP A 130 18.33 3.09 -0.22
C ASP A 130 18.23 4.09 -1.37
N THR A 131 18.09 5.38 -1.05
CA THR A 131 18.08 6.47 -2.05
C THR A 131 19.46 6.72 -2.67
N LEU A 132 20.52 6.19 -2.09
CA LEU A 132 21.89 6.29 -2.60
C LEU A 132 22.34 5.00 -3.32
N ASP A 133 21.43 4.10 -3.63
CA ASP A 133 21.74 2.86 -4.31
C ASP A 133 22.26 3.16 -5.72
N GLN A 134 23.46 2.71 -6.02
CA GLN A 134 24.14 2.96 -7.31
C GLN A 134 23.46 2.28 -8.51
N ARG A 135 22.48 1.42 -8.27
CA ARG A 135 21.68 0.80 -9.33
C ARG A 135 20.59 1.71 -9.88
N TYR A 136 20.34 2.86 -9.24
CA TYR A 136 19.46 3.87 -9.84
C TYR A 136 20.09 4.44 -11.10
N VAL A 137 19.31 4.46 -12.17
CA VAL A 137 19.72 4.98 -13.48
C VAL A 137 18.67 5.95 -13.98
N ASN A 138 19.06 7.20 -14.20
CA ASN A 138 18.17 8.22 -14.69
C ASN A 138 17.85 8.00 -16.17
N THR A 139 16.56 7.88 -16.49
CA THR A 139 16.06 7.68 -17.85
C THR A 139 16.43 8.81 -18.80
N ASP A 140 16.55 10.04 -18.30
CA ASP A 140 16.86 11.21 -19.12
C ASP A 140 18.28 11.19 -19.71
N TYR A 141 19.18 10.46 -19.07
CA TYR A 141 20.57 10.33 -19.54
C TYR A 141 20.81 9.17 -20.51
N ILE A 142 19.94 8.18 -20.49
CA ILE A 142 20.13 6.95 -21.28
C ILE A 142 19.16 6.80 -22.45
N ASN A 143 18.02 7.48 -22.39
CA ASN A 143 17.03 7.49 -23.48
C ASN A 143 17.12 8.83 -24.22
N THR A 144 18.11 8.97 -25.11
CA THR A 144 18.33 10.18 -25.90
C THR A 144 17.43 10.28 -27.13
N GLU A 145 16.43 9.40 -27.23
CA GLU A 145 15.47 9.43 -28.34
C GLU A 145 14.58 10.67 -28.26
N PRO A 146 14.57 11.50 -29.27
CA PRO A 146 13.55 12.51 -29.39
C PRO A 146 12.26 11.85 -29.87
N THR A 147 11.27 11.76 -29.03
CA THR A 147 9.89 11.96 -29.42
C THR A 147 8.96 10.81 -29.73
N SER A 148 9.37 9.61 -30.05
CA SER A 148 8.39 8.58 -30.45
C SER A 148 8.48 7.24 -29.74
N ALA A 149 9.51 7.00 -28.96
CA ALA A 149 9.62 5.73 -28.25
C ALA A 149 8.60 5.66 -27.11
N THR A 150 7.62 4.82 -27.29
CA THR A 150 6.65 4.48 -26.23
C THR A 150 7.30 3.65 -25.14
N PHE A 151 8.48 3.09 -25.39
CA PHE A 151 9.19 2.16 -24.52
C PHE A 151 10.56 2.71 -24.14
N LEU A 152 10.95 2.42 -22.89
CA LEU A 152 12.26 2.74 -22.36
C LEU A 152 13.23 1.58 -22.62
N PHE A 153 14.44 1.93 -23.07
CA PHE A 153 15.53 0.96 -23.32
C PHE A 153 16.38 0.66 -22.08
N GLY A 154 16.05 1.30 -20.96
CA GLY A 154 16.72 1.15 -19.68
C GLY A 154 16.17 2.18 -18.70
N GLY A 155 16.89 2.41 -17.61
CA GLY A 155 16.50 3.38 -16.58
C GLY A 155 15.62 2.79 -15.50
N THR A 156 15.45 3.55 -14.45
CA THR A 156 14.69 3.17 -13.25
C THR A 156 13.70 4.24 -12.87
N GLN A 157 12.63 3.84 -12.20
CA GLN A 157 11.80 4.78 -11.48
C GLN A 157 12.56 5.33 -10.27
N MET A 158 12.72 6.66 -10.21
CA MET A 158 13.55 7.38 -9.25
C MET A 158 12.78 7.88 -8.03
N GLY A 159 11.46 7.70 -8.03
CA GLY A 159 10.59 8.21 -6.96
C GLY A 159 10.58 7.32 -5.72
N HIS A 160 10.61 7.95 -4.54
CA HIS A 160 10.31 7.31 -3.27
C HIS A 160 9.11 7.99 -2.63
N THR A 161 8.11 7.23 -2.27
CA THR A 161 6.97 7.70 -1.49
C THR A 161 6.91 6.96 -0.18
N TYR A 162 6.79 7.71 0.91
CA TYR A 162 6.56 7.19 2.25
C TYR A 162 5.34 7.89 2.83
N ARG A 163 4.32 7.14 3.19
CA ARG A 163 3.10 7.65 3.80
C ARG A 163 2.76 6.84 5.02
N ASN A 164 2.62 7.51 6.16
CA ASN A 164 2.12 6.91 7.38
C ASN A 164 0.84 7.62 7.82
N SER A 165 -0.20 6.85 8.07
CA SER A 165 -1.49 7.34 8.55
C SER A 165 -1.85 6.63 9.84
N LYS A 166 -1.98 7.39 10.92
CA LYS A 166 -2.38 6.90 12.25
C LYS A 166 -3.72 7.49 12.63
N SER A 167 -4.62 6.64 13.10
CA SER A 167 -5.91 7.04 13.63
C SER A 167 -6.12 6.41 14.99
N VAL A 168 -6.58 7.21 15.94
CA VAL A 168 -7.06 6.77 17.23
C VAL A 168 -8.43 7.36 17.49
N GLY A 169 -9.34 6.56 18.00
CA GLY A 169 -10.66 7.07 18.28
C GLY A 169 -11.43 6.22 19.27
N GLY A 170 -12.55 6.74 19.69
CA GLY A 170 -13.45 6.06 20.59
C GLY A 170 -14.90 6.49 20.41
N LYS A 171 -15.79 5.61 20.79
CA LYS A 171 -17.22 5.81 20.77
C LYS A 171 -17.80 5.25 22.06
N PHE A 172 -18.75 5.98 22.64
CA PHE A 172 -19.53 5.55 23.78
C PHE A 172 -20.99 5.83 23.51
N ASP A 173 -21.83 4.81 23.67
CA ASP A 173 -23.28 4.88 23.52
C ASP A 173 -23.94 4.36 24.78
N PHE A 174 -24.91 5.09 25.29
CA PHE A 174 -25.79 4.70 26.42
C PHE A 174 -27.23 4.63 25.95
N THR A 175 -27.92 3.55 26.28
CA THR A 175 -29.31 3.35 25.98
C THR A 175 -30.06 2.99 27.26
N SER A 176 -31.19 3.64 27.48
CA SER A 176 -32.06 3.36 28.63
C SER A 176 -33.56 3.50 28.29
N GLN A 177 -34.30 2.44 28.55
CA GLN A 177 -35.77 2.43 28.51
C GLN A 177 -36.29 3.02 29.80
N ILE A 178 -36.75 4.29 29.75
CA ILE A 178 -37.22 5.00 30.92
C ILE A 178 -38.62 4.55 31.29
N SER A 179 -39.50 4.34 30.30
CA SER A 179 -40.85 3.82 30.46
C SER A 179 -41.20 2.82 29.37
N SER A 180 -42.37 2.20 29.42
CA SER A 180 -42.79 1.27 28.35
C SER A 180 -42.78 1.89 26.95
N ASN A 181 -42.95 3.22 26.85
CA ASN A 181 -43.07 3.92 25.57
C ASN A 181 -41.94 4.90 25.28
N HIS A 182 -40.97 5.07 26.18
CA HIS A 182 -39.90 6.04 26.03
C HIS A 182 -38.53 5.40 26.22
N GLU A 183 -37.69 5.54 25.21
CA GLU A 183 -36.28 5.16 25.22
C GLU A 183 -35.41 6.39 25.03
N ILE A 184 -34.34 6.51 25.80
CA ILE A 184 -33.29 7.51 25.61
C ILE A 184 -32.04 6.84 25.11
N LYS A 185 -31.45 7.41 24.04
CA LYS A 185 -30.14 7.08 23.55
C LYS A 185 -29.27 8.33 23.55
N THR A 186 -28.09 8.23 24.11
CA THR A 186 -27.07 9.30 24.09
C THR A 186 -25.72 8.70 23.92
N GLY A 187 -24.80 9.45 23.33
CA GLY A 187 -23.46 8.99 23.12
C GLY A 187 -22.54 10.11 22.65
N PHE A 188 -21.27 9.80 22.62
CA PHE A 188 -20.25 10.66 22.03
C PHE A 188 -19.23 9.82 21.28
N SER A 189 -18.57 10.43 20.32
CA SER A 189 -17.44 9.84 19.60
C SER A 189 -16.37 10.89 19.39
N PHE A 190 -15.13 10.41 19.36
CA PHE A 190 -13.98 11.22 18.96
C PHE A 190 -13.08 10.43 18.03
N ARG A 191 -12.36 11.15 17.17
CA ARG A 191 -11.36 10.59 16.29
C ARG A 191 -10.24 11.61 16.10
N ASN A 192 -9.01 11.14 16.15
CA ASN A 192 -7.82 11.92 15.83
C ASN A 192 -7.04 11.18 14.74
N ASP A 193 -6.76 11.87 13.65
CA ASP A 193 -6.03 11.36 12.50
C ASP A 193 -4.73 12.15 12.34
N ASN A 194 -3.63 11.42 12.14
CA ASN A 194 -2.34 11.99 11.80
C ASN A 194 -1.85 11.36 10.50
N LEU A 195 -1.59 12.19 9.50
CA LEU A 195 -1.06 11.78 8.20
C LEU A 195 0.29 12.46 7.97
N VAL A 196 1.30 11.66 7.72
CA VAL A 196 2.62 12.12 7.31
C VAL A 196 2.95 11.52 5.96
N GLU A 197 3.29 12.37 5.00
CA GLU A 197 3.73 11.95 3.67
C GLU A 197 5.07 12.61 3.33
N ARG A 198 5.96 11.83 2.76
CA ARG A 198 7.25 12.27 2.26
C ARG A 198 7.49 11.67 0.89
N ASN A 199 7.70 12.53 -0.09
CA ASN A 199 8.07 12.16 -1.44
C ASN A 199 9.50 12.63 -1.71
N LEU A 200 10.32 11.75 -2.23
CA LEU A 200 11.70 12.01 -2.61
C LEU A 200 11.91 11.57 -4.05
N THR A 201 12.76 12.26 -4.76
CA THR A 201 13.26 11.82 -6.08
C THR A 201 14.77 11.70 -5.98
N VAL A 202 15.28 10.56 -6.38
CA VAL A 202 16.74 10.34 -6.49
C VAL A 202 17.24 11.18 -7.67
N LEU A 203 18.27 11.98 -7.43
CA LEU A 203 18.91 12.81 -8.44
C LEU A 203 20.36 12.33 -8.58
N TYR A 204 20.77 12.03 -9.80
CA TYR A 204 22.15 11.76 -10.20
C TYR A 204 22.52 12.63 -11.39
#